data_435e3a4ea3877ed9f46ef8021358abbf
#
_entry.id   435e3a4ea3877ed9f46ef8021358abbf
#
_cell.length_a   1.000
_cell.length_b   1.000
_cell.length_c   1.000
_cell.angle_alpha   90.00
_cell.angle_beta   90.00
_cell.angle_gamma   90.00
#
_symmetry.space_group_name_H-M   'P 1'
#
loop_
_entity.id
_entity.type
_entity.pdbx_description
1 polymer ?
#
loop_
_entity_poly.entity_id
_entity_poly.type
_entity_poly.pdbx_seq_one_letter_code
_entity_poly.pdbx_strand_id
1 'polypeptide(L)'
;TKKNAEKAISADCSITSHRRGFAYLNELFVKRHRRILWSAVKKIAFVCAFLIAGAALLLYLLPEAKAPVNALVKTCLPYFVFVMYAVNRGTGFTQALFMNCDHSLLTYSFYKKPRFILKLFRIRLLEIMKINALPALVIGPGLSLLLYLSGGTDDPLSYIVLPVAVLCISMFFSVHYLTIYYLLQPYNAGTELKSGAYTLVMSAT
;
A
#
# COMPACT_ATOMS: atom_id res chain seq x y z
N THR A 1 12.38 19.91 4.98
CA THR A 1 11.44 19.01 4.33
C THR A 1 11.85 18.68 2.90
N LYS A 2 12.03 19.67 1.98
CA LYS A 2 12.51 19.44 0.60
C LYS A 2 13.90 18.79 0.54
N LYS A 3 14.86 19.31 1.33
CA LYS A 3 16.23 18.76 1.45
C LYS A 3 16.27 17.29 1.91
N ASN A 4 15.34 16.85 2.75
CA ASN A 4 15.28 15.46 3.21
C ASN A 4 14.69 14.52 2.15
N ALA A 5 13.79 15.01 1.30
CA ALA A 5 13.26 14.28 0.17
C ALA A 5 14.34 14.10 -0.92
N GLU A 6 15.11 15.13 -1.21
CA GLU A 6 16.22 15.07 -2.18
C GLU A 6 17.32 14.09 -1.74
N LYS A 7 17.68 14.07 -0.46
CA LYS A 7 18.68 13.12 0.09
C LYS A 7 18.21 11.66 0.07
N ALA A 8 16.91 11.42 -0.02
CA ALA A 8 16.35 10.07 -0.05
C ALA A 8 16.25 9.49 -1.48
N ILE A 9 16.45 10.33 -2.50
CA ILE A 9 16.52 9.94 -3.91
C ILE A 9 17.97 9.55 -4.21
N SER A 10 18.18 8.32 -4.70
CA SER A 10 19.51 7.90 -5.15
C SER A 10 19.86 8.61 -6.46
N ALA A 11 20.86 9.47 -6.41
CA ALA A 11 21.45 10.13 -7.59
C ALA A 11 22.52 9.25 -8.27
N ASP A 12 22.62 7.98 -7.91
CA ASP A 12 23.61 7.06 -8.43
C ASP A 12 23.37 6.81 -9.93
N CYS A 13 24.29 7.23 -10.75
CA CYS A 13 24.27 7.07 -12.22
C CYS A 13 24.51 5.62 -12.65
N SER A 14 24.95 4.74 -11.74
CA SER A 14 25.15 3.31 -12.02
C SER A 14 23.84 2.53 -12.10
N ILE A 15 22.72 3.13 -11.64
CA ILE A 15 21.41 2.47 -11.69
C ILE A 15 20.92 2.39 -13.13
N THR A 16 21.09 1.24 -13.74
CA THR A 16 20.65 0.94 -15.10
C THR A 16 19.49 -0.06 -15.11
N SER A 17 18.75 -0.10 -16.21
CA SER A 17 17.68 -1.08 -16.44
C SER A 17 17.90 -1.73 -17.81
N HIS A 18 17.64 -3.04 -17.88
CA HIS A 18 17.66 -3.80 -19.15
C HIS A 18 16.32 -3.74 -19.90
N ARG A 19 15.30 -3.09 -19.32
CA ARG A 19 13.98 -2.93 -19.96
C ARG A 19 13.99 -1.80 -20.98
N ARG A 20 12.94 -1.73 -21.83
CA ARG A 20 12.81 -0.70 -22.87
C ARG A 20 11.51 0.08 -22.72
N GLY A 21 11.49 1.35 -23.18
CA GLY A 21 10.32 2.22 -23.20
C GLY A 21 9.78 2.53 -21.81
N PHE A 22 8.46 2.49 -21.63
CA PHE A 22 7.82 2.83 -20.34
C PHE A 22 8.19 1.93 -19.17
N ALA A 23 8.50 0.66 -19.45
CA ALA A 23 8.97 -0.26 -18.41
C ALA A 23 10.36 0.14 -17.89
N TYR A 24 11.21 0.67 -18.75
CA TYR A 24 12.51 1.25 -18.38
C TYR A 24 12.33 2.46 -17.45
N LEU A 25 11.50 3.43 -17.83
CA LEU A 25 11.24 4.63 -17.04
C LEU A 25 10.68 4.29 -15.66
N ASN A 26 9.71 3.37 -15.61
CA ASN A 26 9.10 2.97 -14.34
C ASN A 26 10.08 2.19 -13.45
N GLU A 27 10.87 1.29 -14.00
CA GLU A 27 11.89 0.56 -13.23
C GLU A 27 12.95 1.52 -12.67
N LEU A 28 13.41 2.48 -13.47
CA LEU A 28 14.35 3.50 -13.03
C LEU A 28 13.76 4.36 -11.90
N PHE A 29 12.50 4.77 -12.04
CA PHE A 29 11.79 5.49 -10.99
C PHE A 29 11.74 4.66 -9.70
N VAL A 30 11.28 3.42 -9.75
CA VAL A 30 11.15 2.56 -8.57
C VAL A 30 12.52 2.29 -7.92
N LYS A 31 13.56 2.02 -8.69
CA LYS A 31 14.92 1.81 -8.18
C LYS A 31 15.46 3.05 -7.45
N ARG A 32 15.35 4.24 -8.06
CA ARG A 32 15.82 5.51 -7.48
C ARG A 32 15.04 5.91 -6.23
N HIS A 33 13.73 5.65 -6.20
CA HIS A 33 12.85 6.02 -5.08
C HIS A 33 12.60 4.86 -4.10
N ARG A 34 13.31 3.74 -4.26
CA ARG A 34 13.13 2.53 -3.45
C ARG A 34 13.15 2.82 -1.95
N ARG A 35 14.07 3.67 -1.51
CA ARG A 35 14.19 4.04 -0.09
C ARG A 35 12.93 4.74 0.43
N ILE A 36 12.38 5.67 -0.33
CA ILE A 36 11.16 6.41 0.04
C ILE A 36 9.95 5.47 0.05
N LEU A 37 9.77 4.70 -1.03
CA LEU A 37 8.60 3.85 -1.23
C LEU A 37 8.54 2.72 -0.21
N TRP A 38 9.66 2.05 0.05
CA TRP A 38 9.71 0.84 0.90
C TRP A 38 9.96 1.13 2.38
N SER A 39 10.60 2.25 2.74
CA SER A 39 10.92 2.56 4.14
C SER A 39 9.66 2.67 5.01
N ALA A 40 8.66 3.42 4.54
CA ALA A 40 7.41 3.60 5.27
C ALA A 40 6.64 2.28 5.42
N VAL A 41 6.57 1.50 4.34
CA VAL A 41 5.87 0.21 4.32
C VAL A 41 6.52 -0.81 5.24
N LYS A 42 7.87 -0.88 5.25
CA LYS A 42 8.62 -1.74 6.17
C LYS A 42 8.38 -1.36 7.63
N LYS A 43 8.36 -0.06 7.95
CA LYS A 43 8.05 0.40 9.31
C LYS A 43 6.65 -0.01 9.74
N ILE A 44 5.65 0.16 8.87
CA ILE A 44 4.27 -0.26 9.15
C ILE A 44 4.21 -1.78 9.36
N ALA A 45 4.80 -2.57 8.44
CA ALA A 45 4.83 -4.03 8.56
C ALA A 45 5.51 -4.48 9.86
N PHE A 46 6.61 -3.81 10.26
CA PHE A 46 7.31 -4.09 11.51
C PHE A 46 6.43 -3.76 12.73
N VAL A 47 5.76 -2.61 12.74
CA VAL A 47 4.84 -2.23 13.84
C VAL A 47 3.69 -3.23 13.93
N CYS A 48 3.08 -3.62 12.81
CA CYS A 48 2.02 -4.63 12.81
C CYS A 48 2.52 -5.98 13.31
N ALA A 49 3.70 -6.43 12.88
CA ALA A 49 4.30 -7.67 13.35
C ALA A 49 4.58 -7.63 14.86
N PHE A 50 5.08 -6.49 15.37
CA PHE A 50 5.33 -6.29 16.79
C PHE A 50 4.04 -6.34 17.61
N LEU A 51 2.96 -5.69 17.15
CA LEU A 51 1.66 -5.71 17.81
C LEU A 51 1.06 -7.11 17.83
N ILE A 52 1.15 -7.86 16.71
CA ILE A 52 0.69 -9.24 16.63
C ILE A 52 1.49 -10.15 17.57
N ALA A 53 2.80 -10.01 17.58
CA ALA A 53 3.67 -10.79 18.47
C ALA A 53 3.38 -10.47 19.95
N GLY A 54 3.18 -9.20 20.29
CA GLY A 54 2.79 -8.76 21.64
C GLY A 54 1.44 -9.33 22.08
N ALA A 55 0.46 -9.31 21.19
CA ALA A 55 -0.85 -9.92 21.44
C ALA A 55 -0.76 -11.45 21.62
N ALA A 56 0.05 -12.13 20.79
CA ALA A 56 0.29 -13.57 20.92
C ALA A 56 0.96 -13.93 22.25
N LEU A 57 1.96 -13.13 22.66
CA LEU A 57 2.63 -13.29 23.95
C LEU A 57 1.65 -13.08 25.11
N LEU A 58 0.80 -12.06 25.04
CA LEU A 58 -0.23 -11.78 26.05
C LEU A 58 -1.20 -12.97 26.20
N LEU A 59 -1.64 -13.55 25.08
CA LEU A 59 -2.51 -14.75 25.10
C LEU A 59 -1.81 -15.98 25.69
N TYR A 60 -0.49 -16.06 25.58
CA TYR A 60 0.28 -17.14 26.19
C TYR A 60 0.43 -16.94 27.71
N LEU A 61 0.69 -15.71 28.16
CA LEU A 61 0.89 -15.38 29.57
C LEU A 61 -0.40 -15.33 30.38
N LEU A 62 -1.52 -14.91 29.75
CA LEU A 62 -2.82 -14.72 30.39
C LEU A 62 -3.89 -15.57 29.69
N PRO A 63 -4.04 -16.87 30.06
CA PRO A 63 -5.04 -17.73 29.44
C PRO A 63 -6.47 -17.23 29.56
N GLU A 64 -6.80 -16.46 30.59
CA GLU A 64 -8.11 -15.85 30.82
C GLU A 64 -8.46 -14.81 29.73
N ALA A 65 -7.47 -14.21 29.09
CA ALA A 65 -7.65 -13.24 28.00
C ALA A 65 -8.10 -13.90 26.68
N LYS A 66 -8.03 -15.22 26.55
CA LYS A 66 -8.32 -15.92 25.27
C LYS A 66 -9.75 -15.70 24.80
N ALA A 67 -10.73 -15.90 25.67
CA ALA A 67 -12.14 -15.76 25.31
C ALA A 67 -12.53 -14.34 24.89
N PRO A 68 -12.19 -13.28 25.65
CA PRO A 68 -12.49 -11.90 25.23
C PRO A 68 -11.74 -11.49 23.97
N VAL A 69 -10.48 -11.92 23.79
CA VAL A 69 -9.71 -11.61 22.57
C VAL A 69 -10.29 -12.33 21.35
N ASN A 70 -10.71 -13.57 21.48
CA ASN A 70 -11.37 -14.29 20.39
C ASN A 70 -12.66 -13.58 19.95
N ALA A 71 -13.51 -13.20 20.90
CA ALA A 71 -14.72 -12.42 20.62
C ALA A 71 -14.39 -11.09 19.94
N LEU A 72 -13.38 -10.36 20.45
CA LEU A 72 -12.93 -9.10 19.87
C LEU A 72 -12.46 -9.28 18.43
N VAL A 73 -11.59 -10.25 18.16
CA VAL A 73 -11.08 -10.52 16.80
C VAL A 73 -12.24 -10.82 15.85
N LYS A 74 -13.16 -11.69 16.22
CA LYS A 74 -14.33 -12.03 15.38
C LYS A 74 -15.22 -10.81 15.12
N THR A 75 -15.50 -9.99 16.12
CA THR A 75 -16.33 -8.78 16.00
C THR A 75 -15.63 -7.71 15.15
N CYS A 76 -14.31 -7.58 15.26
CA CYS A 76 -13.56 -6.55 14.55
C CYS A 76 -13.21 -6.93 13.11
N LEU A 77 -13.40 -8.17 12.66
CA LEU A 77 -13.05 -8.60 11.30
C LEU A 77 -13.60 -7.68 10.19
N PRO A 78 -14.87 -7.24 10.20
CA PRO A 78 -15.38 -6.34 9.16
C PRO A 78 -14.65 -4.98 9.13
N TYR A 79 -14.18 -4.52 10.29
CA TYR A 79 -13.51 -3.23 10.42
C TYR A 79 -12.05 -3.24 9.95
N PHE A 80 -11.48 -4.41 9.64
CA PHE A 80 -10.15 -4.50 9.05
C PHE A 80 -10.03 -3.83 7.67
N VAL A 81 -11.14 -3.60 6.98
CA VAL A 81 -11.17 -2.77 5.77
C VAL A 81 -10.59 -1.39 6.06
N PHE A 82 -11.00 -0.74 7.16
CA PHE A 82 -10.48 0.57 7.56
C PHE A 82 -9.01 0.53 7.97
N VAL A 83 -8.58 -0.55 8.62
CA VAL A 83 -7.16 -0.75 8.95
C VAL A 83 -6.34 -0.86 7.67
N MET A 84 -6.80 -1.64 6.69
CA MET A 84 -6.13 -1.79 5.41
C MET A 84 -6.13 -0.49 4.58
N TYR A 85 -7.19 0.32 4.67
CA TYR A 85 -7.23 1.66 4.09
C TYR A 85 -6.14 2.56 4.70
N ALA A 86 -6.04 2.61 6.03
CA ALA A 86 -5.05 3.44 6.74
C ALA A 86 -3.60 2.99 6.49
N VAL A 87 -3.37 1.69 6.36
CA VAL A 87 -2.05 1.08 6.10
C VAL A 87 -1.61 1.26 4.65
N ASN A 88 -2.56 1.42 3.71
CA ASN A 88 -2.28 1.53 2.28
C ASN A 88 -1.43 2.77 1.98
N ARG A 89 -0.43 2.62 1.12
CA ARG A 89 0.51 3.69 0.75
C ARG A 89 0.25 4.27 -0.65
N GLY A 90 -0.97 4.11 -1.15
CA GLY A 90 -1.38 4.59 -2.46
C GLY A 90 -1.14 6.08 -2.67
N THR A 91 -1.53 6.92 -1.73
CA THR A 91 -1.34 8.37 -1.78
C THR A 91 0.16 8.74 -1.87
N GLY A 92 0.99 8.16 -1.01
CA GLY A 92 2.43 8.44 -1.03
C GLY A 92 3.12 7.96 -2.32
N PHE A 93 2.65 6.85 -2.87
CA PHE A 93 3.15 6.33 -4.15
C PHE A 93 2.77 7.24 -5.32
N THR A 94 1.50 7.65 -5.41
CA THR A 94 1.02 8.52 -6.50
C THR A 94 1.60 9.92 -6.42
N GLN A 95 1.79 10.47 -5.21
CA GLN A 95 2.47 11.73 -5.00
C GLN A 95 3.93 11.68 -5.46
N ALA A 96 4.66 10.64 -5.09
CA ALA A 96 6.04 10.44 -5.54
C ALA A 96 6.14 10.29 -7.07
N LEU A 97 5.18 9.59 -7.69
CA LEU A 97 5.07 9.47 -9.14
C LEU A 97 4.87 10.81 -9.82
N PHE A 98 3.93 11.61 -9.33
CA PHE A 98 3.65 12.92 -9.91
C PHE A 98 4.86 13.83 -9.84
N MET A 99 5.45 13.97 -8.66
CA MET A 99 6.57 14.89 -8.43
C MET A 99 7.81 14.55 -9.25
N ASN A 100 8.12 13.28 -9.41
CA ASN A 100 9.41 12.85 -9.94
C ASN A 100 9.34 12.31 -11.38
N CYS A 101 8.14 12.15 -11.93
CA CYS A 101 7.99 11.55 -13.26
C CYS A 101 6.87 12.22 -14.07
N ASP A 102 5.65 12.22 -13.57
CA ASP A 102 4.48 12.55 -14.38
C ASP A 102 4.31 14.04 -14.64
N HIS A 103 4.71 14.90 -13.70
CA HIS A 103 4.61 16.35 -13.86
C HIS A 103 5.29 16.84 -15.16
N SER A 104 6.48 16.34 -15.46
CA SER A 104 7.19 16.68 -16.70
C SER A 104 6.67 15.91 -17.93
N LEU A 105 6.29 14.64 -17.76
CA LEU A 105 5.83 13.80 -18.87
C LEU A 105 4.44 14.19 -19.40
N LEU A 106 3.56 14.69 -18.54
CA LEU A 106 2.21 15.14 -18.91
C LEU A 106 2.21 16.39 -19.82
N THR A 107 3.34 17.10 -19.94
CA THR A 107 3.47 18.20 -20.90
C THR A 107 3.51 17.72 -22.35
N TYR A 108 3.92 16.48 -22.59
CA TYR A 108 4.05 15.92 -23.93
C TYR A 108 2.74 15.30 -24.42
N SER A 109 2.30 15.65 -25.63
CA SER A 109 1.04 15.17 -26.22
C SER A 109 1.00 13.65 -26.45
N PHE A 110 2.14 13.02 -26.78
CA PHE A 110 2.21 11.59 -26.99
C PHE A 110 1.92 10.78 -25.72
N TYR A 111 2.25 11.34 -24.55
CA TYR A 111 2.04 10.71 -23.25
C TYR A 111 0.54 10.66 -22.87
N LYS A 112 -0.28 11.55 -23.43
CA LYS A 112 -1.73 11.60 -23.20
C LYS A 112 -2.53 10.58 -24.02
N LYS A 113 -1.90 9.85 -24.93
CA LYS A 113 -2.59 8.84 -25.76
C LYS A 113 -3.09 7.69 -24.87
N PRO A 114 -4.38 7.24 -25.02
CA PRO A 114 -4.99 6.23 -24.13
C PRO A 114 -4.19 4.93 -24.01
N ARG A 115 -3.64 4.46 -25.13
CA ARG A 115 -2.83 3.23 -25.16
C ARG A 115 -1.58 3.31 -24.27
N PHE A 116 -0.96 4.47 -24.19
CA PHE A 116 0.23 4.68 -23.37
C PHE A 116 -0.13 4.82 -21.88
N ILE A 117 -1.22 5.53 -21.58
CA ILE A 117 -1.75 5.67 -20.23
C ILE A 117 -2.10 4.28 -19.65
N LEU A 118 -2.83 3.44 -20.39
CA LEU A 118 -3.19 2.09 -19.95
C LEU A 118 -1.96 1.19 -19.73
N LYS A 119 -0.96 1.28 -20.60
CA LYS A 119 0.29 0.53 -20.44
C LYS A 119 1.04 0.94 -19.16
N LEU A 120 1.14 2.24 -18.92
CA LEU A 120 1.75 2.78 -17.71
C LEU A 120 0.97 2.41 -16.46
N PHE A 121 -0.35 2.56 -16.49
CA PHE A 121 -1.23 2.15 -15.41
C PHE A 121 -0.98 0.71 -14.99
N ARG A 122 -0.94 -0.22 -15.96
CA ARG A 122 -0.69 -1.64 -15.68
C ARG A 122 0.67 -1.90 -15.02
N ILE A 123 1.73 -1.25 -15.52
CA ILE A 123 3.07 -1.41 -14.97
C ILE A 123 3.13 -0.86 -13.53
N ARG A 124 2.54 0.31 -13.29
CA ARG A 124 2.52 0.98 -11.99
C ARG A 124 1.63 0.27 -10.98
N LEU A 125 0.51 -0.29 -11.46
CA LEU A 125 -0.37 -1.08 -10.62
C LEU A 125 0.36 -2.28 -10.01
N LEU A 126 1.13 -3.01 -10.79
CA LEU A 126 1.91 -4.12 -10.27
C LEU A 126 2.93 -3.69 -9.21
N GLU A 127 3.54 -2.51 -9.35
CA GLU A 127 4.50 -2.02 -8.37
C GLU A 127 3.82 -1.56 -7.06
N ILE A 128 2.71 -0.84 -7.13
CA ILE A 128 1.98 -0.42 -5.93
C ILE A 128 1.37 -1.63 -5.19
N MET A 129 0.89 -2.64 -5.93
CA MET A 129 0.38 -3.88 -5.33
C MET A 129 1.48 -4.62 -4.58
N LYS A 130 2.70 -4.73 -5.13
CA LYS A 130 3.85 -5.33 -4.42
C LYS A 130 4.19 -4.60 -3.13
N ILE A 131 4.17 -3.27 -3.16
CA ILE A 131 4.47 -2.43 -1.99
C ILE A 131 3.41 -2.66 -0.91
N ASN A 132 2.13 -2.62 -1.26
CA ASN A 132 1.04 -2.77 -0.31
C ASN A 132 0.79 -4.23 0.12
N ALA A 133 1.26 -5.22 -0.65
CA ALA A 133 1.19 -6.62 -0.25
C ALA A 133 2.03 -6.93 0.99
N LEU A 134 3.14 -6.21 1.23
CA LEU A 134 4.02 -6.49 2.37
C LEU A 134 3.29 -6.40 3.74
N PRO A 135 2.62 -5.30 4.10
CA PRO A 135 1.86 -5.25 5.35
C PRO A 135 0.67 -6.21 5.36
N ALA A 136 0.02 -6.45 4.21
CA ALA A 136 -1.09 -7.38 4.11
C ALA A 136 -0.66 -8.84 4.41
N LEU A 137 0.53 -9.24 3.95
CA LEU A 137 1.13 -10.54 4.24
C LEU A 137 1.56 -10.70 5.71
N VAL A 138 1.73 -9.62 6.43
CA VAL A 138 1.98 -9.66 7.89
C VAL A 138 0.65 -9.70 8.65
N ILE A 139 -0.28 -8.83 8.30
CA ILE A 139 -1.56 -8.68 9.00
C ILE A 139 -2.44 -9.93 8.80
N GLY A 140 -2.61 -10.40 7.56
CA GLY A 140 -3.50 -11.53 7.25
C GLY A 140 -3.15 -12.80 8.02
N PRO A 141 -1.95 -13.38 7.84
CA PRO A 141 -1.52 -14.55 8.60
C PRO A 141 -1.43 -14.29 10.11
N GLY A 142 -1.05 -13.05 10.51
CA GLY A 142 -1.02 -12.66 11.92
C GLY A 142 -2.37 -12.72 12.60
N LEU A 143 -3.43 -12.29 11.92
CA LEU A 143 -4.80 -12.40 12.43
C LEU A 143 -5.24 -13.85 12.51
N SER A 144 -4.92 -14.69 11.53
CA SER A 144 -5.21 -16.13 11.58
C SER A 144 -4.50 -16.80 12.76
N LEU A 145 -3.24 -16.40 13.02
CA LEU A 145 -2.48 -16.89 14.17
C LEU A 145 -3.14 -16.46 15.49
N LEU A 146 -3.53 -15.21 15.64
CA LEU A 146 -4.22 -14.72 16.83
C LEU A 146 -5.55 -15.43 17.05
N LEU A 147 -6.32 -15.64 15.98
CA LEU A 147 -7.57 -16.39 16.04
C LEU A 147 -7.34 -17.84 16.53
N TYR A 148 -6.28 -18.48 16.03
CA TYR A 148 -5.90 -19.84 16.49
C TYR A 148 -5.50 -19.86 17.96
N LEU A 149 -4.64 -18.95 18.41
CA LEU A 149 -4.14 -18.90 19.80
C LEU A 149 -5.22 -18.49 20.80
N SER A 150 -6.23 -17.74 20.39
CA SER A 150 -7.31 -17.27 21.27
C SER A 150 -8.44 -18.28 21.52
N GLY A 151 -8.35 -19.46 20.93
CA GLY A 151 -9.34 -20.51 21.12
C GLY A 151 -9.96 -21.02 19.81
N GLY A 152 -9.57 -20.42 18.70
CA GLY A 152 -9.95 -20.91 17.38
C GLY A 152 -11.36 -20.52 16.92
N THR A 153 -11.77 -21.18 15.86
CA THR A 153 -13.12 -21.09 15.28
C THR A 153 -13.56 -22.47 14.81
N ASP A 154 -14.86 -22.69 14.80
CA ASP A 154 -15.46 -23.98 14.38
C ASP A 154 -15.28 -24.24 12.88
N ASP A 155 -15.07 -23.16 12.10
CA ASP A 155 -14.83 -23.26 10.66
C ASP A 155 -13.34 -23.13 10.31
N PRO A 156 -12.67 -24.23 9.93
CA PRO A 156 -11.24 -24.22 9.56
C PRO A 156 -10.95 -23.39 8.30
N LEU A 157 -11.93 -23.16 7.42
CA LEU A 157 -11.76 -22.33 6.22
C LEU A 157 -11.45 -20.88 6.58
N SER A 158 -11.92 -20.40 7.73
CA SER A 158 -11.68 -19.03 8.21
C SER A 158 -10.20 -18.69 8.30
N TYR A 159 -9.32 -19.65 8.60
CA TYR A 159 -7.86 -19.42 8.66
C TYR A 159 -7.22 -19.13 7.31
N ILE A 160 -7.83 -19.56 6.20
CA ILE A 160 -7.36 -19.31 4.84
C ILE A 160 -8.08 -18.09 4.26
N VAL A 161 -9.38 -18.00 4.46
CA VAL A 161 -10.21 -16.90 3.93
C VAL A 161 -9.74 -15.55 4.47
N LEU A 162 -9.36 -15.48 5.73
CA LEU A 162 -8.96 -14.23 6.38
C LEU A 162 -7.70 -13.60 5.76
N PRO A 163 -6.56 -14.29 5.61
CA PRO A 163 -5.39 -13.72 4.94
C PRO A 163 -5.64 -13.41 3.46
N VAL A 164 -6.43 -14.23 2.77
CA VAL A 164 -6.82 -13.97 1.38
C VAL A 164 -7.68 -12.71 1.29
N ALA A 165 -8.66 -12.53 2.18
CA ALA A 165 -9.49 -11.33 2.22
C ALA A 165 -8.65 -10.07 2.46
N VAL A 166 -7.72 -10.09 3.42
CA VAL A 166 -6.81 -8.96 3.70
C VAL A 166 -5.97 -8.62 2.48
N LEU A 167 -5.45 -9.63 1.75
CA LEU A 167 -4.72 -9.41 0.49
C LEU A 167 -5.62 -8.80 -0.58
N CYS A 168 -6.84 -9.31 -0.77
CA CYS A 168 -7.78 -8.76 -1.75
C CYS A 168 -8.14 -7.31 -1.45
N ILE A 169 -8.38 -6.96 -0.19
CA ILE A 169 -8.63 -5.58 0.24
C ILE A 169 -7.42 -4.69 -0.05
N SER A 170 -6.20 -5.16 0.22
CA SER A 170 -4.97 -4.42 -0.10
C SER A 170 -4.81 -4.16 -1.60
N MET A 171 -5.13 -5.16 -2.43
CA MET A 171 -5.12 -5.02 -3.88
C MET A 171 -6.20 -4.05 -4.36
N PHE A 172 -7.41 -4.14 -3.81
CA PHE A 172 -8.51 -3.23 -4.12
C PHE A 172 -8.10 -1.77 -3.89
N PHE A 173 -7.55 -1.43 -2.72
CA PHE A 173 -7.09 -0.07 -2.46
C PHE A 173 -5.93 0.36 -3.36
N SER A 174 -5.06 -0.55 -3.76
CA SER A 174 -3.99 -0.24 -4.71
C SER A 174 -4.54 0.16 -6.08
N VAL A 175 -5.56 -0.56 -6.57
CA VAL A 175 -6.28 -0.22 -7.81
C VAL A 175 -7.01 1.11 -7.65
N HIS A 176 -7.74 1.27 -6.55
CA HIS A 176 -8.54 2.45 -6.25
C HIS A 176 -7.70 3.74 -6.26
N TYR A 177 -6.62 3.79 -5.48
CA TYR A 177 -5.74 4.97 -5.41
C TYR A 177 -5.11 5.32 -6.77
N LEU A 178 -4.65 4.32 -7.50
CA LEU A 178 -4.04 4.54 -8.81
C LEU A 178 -5.08 5.00 -9.84
N THR A 179 -6.30 4.46 -9.80
CA THR A 179 -7.40 4.85 -10.68
C THR A 179 -7.80 6.30 -10.43
N ILE A 180 -8.01 6.69 -9.17
CA ILE A 180 -8.33 8.07 -8.80
C ILE A 180 -7.21 9.02 -9.24
N TYR A 181 -5.96 8.64 -9.07
CA TYR A 181 -4.81 9.43 -9.52
C TYR A 181 -4.87 9.71 -11.03
N TYR A 182 -5.14 8.69 -11.85
CA TYR A 182 -5.21 8.85 -13.31
C TYR A 182 -6.45 9.60 -13.79
N LEU A 183 -7.58 9.45 -13.11
CA LEU A 183 -8.83 10.12 -13.47
C LEU A 183 -8.87 11.59 -13.03
N LEU A 184 -8.46 11.88 -11.82
CA LEU A 184 -8.62 13.20 -11.22
C LEU A 184 -7.37 14.08 -11.30
N GLN A 185 -6.19 13.49 -11.53
CA GLN A 185 -4.89 14.20 -11.56
C GLN A 185 -4.78 15.22 -10.40
N PRO A 186 -4.83 14.78 -9.14
CA PRO A 186 -5.14 15.61 -7.98
C PRO A 186 -4.03 16.59 -7.59
N TYR A 187 -2.85 16.48 -8.17
CA TYR A 187 -1.66 17.27 -7.78
C TYR A 187 -1.44 18.45 -8.71
N ASN A 188 -0.97 19.57 -8.16
CA ASN A 188 -0.46 20.72 -8.89
C ASN A 188 1.08 20.79 -8.80
N ALA A 189 1.69 21.76 -9.51
CA ALA A 189 3.15 21.97 -9.49
C ALA A 189 3.72 22.25 -8.09
N GLY A 190 2.90 22.73 -7.14
CA GLY A 190 3.26 22.95 -5.75
C GLY A 190 3.08 21.72 -4.85
N THR A 191 2.70 20.57 -5.43
CA THR A 191 2.43 19.31 -4.69
C THR A 191 1.24 19.35 -3.74
N GLU A 192 0.46 20.41 -3.78
CA GLU A 192 -0.78 20.53 -3.04
C GLU A 192 -1.93 19.83 -3.77
N LEU A 193 -2.87 19.30 -3.01
CA LEU A 193 -4.10 18.72 -3.56
C LEU A 193 -4.92 19.79 -4.25
N LYS A 194 -4.99 19.75 -5.57
CA LYS A 194 -5.63 20.78 -6.40
C LYS A 194 -7.15 20.72 -6.38
N SER A 195 -7.75 19.60 -5.99
CA SER A 195 -9.15 19.34 -6.25
C SER A 195 -9.92 18.99 -4.98
N GLY A 196 -10.89 19.82 -4.61
CA GLY A 196 -11.90 19.46 -3.60
C GLY A 196 -12.65 18.16 -3.95
N ALA A 197 -12.81 17.86 -5.23
CA ALA A 197 -13.40 16.59 -5.70
C ALA A 197 -12.55 15.38 -5.28
N TYR A 198 -11.22 15.48 -5.33
CA TYR A 198 -10.34 14.40 -4.84
C TYR A 198 -10.51 14.17 -3.33
N THR A 199 -10.55 15.26 -2.55
CA THR A 199 -10.76 15.18 -1.11
C THR A 199 -12.12 14.57 -0.79
N LEU A 200 -13.18 14.96 -1.51
CA LEU A 200 -14.51 14.39 -1.34
C LEU A 200 -14.55 12.89 -1.67
N VAL A 201 -13.98 12.48 -2.81
CA VAL A 201 -13.95 11.05 -3.19
C VAL A 201 -13.15 10.24 -2.18
N MET A 202 -12.02 10.77 -1.68
CA MET A 202 -11.20 10.08 -0.69
C MET A 202 -11.84 10.04 0.70
N SER A 203 -12.71 10.98 1.04
CA SER A 203 -13.44 10.96 2.32
C SER A 203 -14.74 10.13 2.27
N ALA A 204 -15.26 9.87 1.07
CA ALA A 204 -16.46 9.06 0.86
C ALA A 204 -16.16 7.54 0.68
N THR A 205 -14.87 7.17 0.64
CA THR A 205 -14.39 5.78 0.50
C THR A 205 -13.94 5.23 1.84
#